data_1a4c8100af90fa137d590a6566bb1523
#
_entry.id   1a4c8100af90fa137d590a6566bb1523
#
_cell.length_a   1.000
_cell.length_b   1.000
_cell.length_c   1.000
_cell.angle_alpha   90.00
_cell.angle_beta   90.00
_cell.angle_gamma   90.00
#
_symmetry.space_group_name_H-M   'P 1'
#
loop_
_entity.id
_entity.type
_entity.pdbx_description
1 polymer ?
#
loop_
_entity_poly.entity_id
_entity_poly.type
_entity_poly.pdbx_seq_one_letter_code
_entity_poly.pdbx_strand_id
1 'polypeptide(L)'
;EFPDYQRVIPQEFALRVQVEGEALREAVRRVSVLSDRQNHRVDLLLEEGRILLSAEGDYGKGQEEVPAQVEGPGMAVAYNARYLLEALAPVGDRAHRGSSGPTSPSRIWGDGEGYRAVVVPLRV
;
A
#
# COMPACT_ATOMS: atom_id res chain seq x y z
N GLU A 1 -1.05 3.09 29.91
CA GLU A 1 -0.21 1.99 29.64
C GLU A 1 -0.45 1.35 28.29
N PHE A 2 0.48 0.58 27.86
CA PHE A 2 0.50 0.15 26.48
C PHE A 2 0.53 -1.34 26.28
N PRO A 3 0.22 -2.15 27.22
CA PRO A 3 0.45 -3.57 27.05
C PRO A 3 -0.28 -4.19 25.89
N ASP A 4 -1.39 -3.60 25.50
CA ASP A 4 -2.19 -4.19 24.45
C ASP A 4 -2.02 -3.53 23.12
N TYR A 5 -1.01 -2.70 23.00
CA TYR A 5 -0.85 -1.94 21.79
C TYR A 5 -0.75 -2.83 20.55
N GLN A 6 0.01 -3.88 20.64
CA GLN A 6 0.21 -4.76 19.50
C GLN A 6 -1.04 -5.56 19.15
N ARG A 7 -1.82 -5.88 20.13
CA ARG A 7 -3.06 -6.59 19.86
C ARG A 7 -4.12 -5.69 19.26
N VAL A 8 -4.12 -4.43 19.70
CA VAL A 8 -5.10 -3.49 19.20
C VAL A 8 -4.90 -3.23 17.72
N ILE A 9 -3.65 -3.09 17.28
CA ILE A 9 -3.38 -2.78 15.90
C ILE A 9 -4.00 -3.80 14.95
N PRO A 10 -3.74 -5.11 15.11
CA PRO A 10 -4.35 -6.09 14.20
C PRO A 10 -5.87 -6.07 14.23
N GLN A 11 -6.44 -5.83 15.39
CA GLN A 11 -7.89 -5.86 15.51
C GLN A 11 -8.55 -4.68 14.84
N GLU A 12 -7.81 -3.60 14.64
CA GLU A 12 -8.36 -2.43 14.01
C GLU A 12 -8.36 -2.51 12.50
N PHE A 13 -7.70 -3.51 11.94
CA PHE A 13 -7.60 -3.60 10.49
C PHE A 13 -8.82 -4.29 9.91
N ALA A 14 -9.57 -3.57 9.10
CA ALA A 14 -10.63 -4.19 8.32
C ALA A 14 -10.06 -4.95 7.12
N LEU A 15 -8.88 -4.54 6.66
CA LEU A 15 -8.26 -5.13 5.49
C LEU A 15 -6.78 -5.30 5.73
N ARG A 16 -6.26 -6.48 5.44
CA ARG A 16 -4.84 -6.78 5.57
C ARG A 16 -4.33 -7.34 4.27
N VAL A 17 -3.15 -6.91 3.88
CA VAL A 17 -2.54 -7.32 2.63
C VAL A 17 -1.14 -7.81 2.91
N GLN A 18 -0.77 -8.91 2.25
CA GLN A 18 0.58 -9.45 2.31
C GLN A 18 1.05 -9.64 0.88
N VAL A 19 2.21 -9.10 0.57
CA VAL A 19 2.67 -9.05 -0.81
C VAL A 19 4.19 -9.10 -0.84
N GLU A 20 4.74 -9.60 -1.95
CA GLU A 20 6.18 -9.59 -2.13
C GLU A 20 6.65 -8.15 -2.27
N GLY A 21 7.59 -7.74 -1.41
CA GLY A 21 8.00 -6.35 -1.34
C GLY A 21 8.63 -5.83 -2.61
N GLU A 22 9.53 -6.62 -3.20
CA GLU A 22 10.22 -6.18 -4.42
C GLU A 22 9.24 -6.01 -5.57
N ALA A 23 8.32 -6.96 -5.74
CA ALA A 23 7.36 -6.88 -6.82
C ALA A 23 6.48 -5.65 -6.67
N LEU A 24 6.07 -5.35 -5.44
CA LEU A 24 5.24 -4.18 -5.22
C LEU A 24 6.02 -2.89 -5.47
N ARG A 25 7.26 -2.81 -4.97
CA ARG A 25 8.08 -1.63 -5.19
C ARG A 25 8.28 -1.35 -6.67
N GLU A 26 8.57 -2.40 -7.44
CA GLU A 26 8.81 -2.21 -8.86
C GLU A 26 7.55 -1.81 -9.60
N ALA A 27 6.41 -2.39 -9.22
CA ALA A 27 5.15 -2.02 -9.86
C ALA A 27 4.80 -0.57 -9.57
N VAL A 28 5.01 -0.12 -8.33
CA VAL A 28 4.74 1.27 -7.98
C VAL A 28 5.65 2.21 -8.78
N ARG A 29 6.93 1.85 -8.91
CA ARG A 29 7.85 2.68 -9.68
C ARG A 29 7.42 2.79 -11.13
N ARG A 30 7.02 1.66 -11.73
CA ARG A 30 6.65 1.69 -13.14
C ARG A 30 5.41 2.52 -13.40
N VAL A 31 4.36 2.33 -12.61
CA VAL A 31 3.16 3.12 -12.85
C VAL A 31 3.34 4.57 -12.48
N SER A 32 4.21 4.86 -11.51
CA SER A 32 4.37 6.24 -11.05
C SER A 32 5.01 7.13 -12.11
N VAL A 33 5.68 6.54 -13.09
CA VAL A 33 6.24 7.32 -14.19
C VAL A 33 5.15 8.11 -14.91
N LEU A 34 3.95 7.56 -14.96
CA LEU A 34 2.83 8.19 -15.66
C LEU A 34 1.96 9.02 -14.74
N SER A 35 2.29 9.09 -13.46
CA SER A 35 1.45 9.81 -12.52
C SER A 35 1.58 11.32 -12.67
N ASP A 36 0.59 12.02 -12.14
CA ASP A 36 0.59 13.48 -12.10
C ASP A 36 1.79 13.97 -11.30
N ARG A 37 2.50 14.95 -11.84
CA ARG A 37 3.69 15.46 -11.16
C ARG A 37 3.39 16.20 -9.88
N GLN A 38 2.18 16.69 -9.74
CA GLN A 38 1.85 17.48 -8.57
C GLN A 38 1.64 16.61 -7.35
N ASN A 39 0.99 15.46 -7.50
CA ASN A 39 0.70 14.64 -6.34
C ASN A 39 1.22 13.23 -6.45
N HIS A 40 1.83 12.86 -7.56
CA HIS A 40 2.41 11.52 -7.76
C HIS A 40 1.43 10.42 -7.40
N ARG A 41 0.19 10.59 -7.80
CA ARG A 41 -0.88 9.70 -7.36
C ARG A 41 -0.80 8.36 -8.05
N VAL A 42 -0.89 7.31 -7.25
CA VAL A 42 -1.09 5.95 -7.75
C VAL A 42 -2.32 5.39 -7.06
N ASP A 43 -3.12 4.67 -7.80
CA ASP A 43 -4.32 4.05 -7.28
C ASP A 43 -4.08 2.56 -7.14
N LEU A 44 -4.47 2.02 -6.00
CA LEU A 44 -4.37 0.59 -5.73
C LEU A 44 -5.76 0.05 -5.51
N LEU A 45 -6.10 -1.01 -6.23
CA LEU A 45 -7.31 -1.76 -5.97
C LEU A 45 -6.89 -3.07 -5.31
N LEU A 46 -7.26 -3.21 -4.05
CA LEU A 46 -6.92 -4.36 -3.24
C LEU A 46 -8.07 -5.34 -3.32
N GLU A 47 -7.86 -6.45 -3.99
CA GLU A 47 -8.92 -7.44 -4.13
C GLU A 47 -8.34 -8.82 -3.95
N GLU A 48 -9.23 -9.78 -3.85
CA GLU A 48 -8.79 -11.12 -3.52
C GLU A 48 -7.73 -11.60 -4.49
N GLY A 49 -6.58 -11.96 -3.96
CA GLY A 49 -5.51 -12.55 -4.74
C GLY A 49 -4.58 -11.58 -5.42
N ARG A 50 -4.85 -10.27 -5.39
CA ARG A 50 -3.99 -9.38 -6.16
C ARG A 50 -4.18 -7.92 -5.76
N ILE A 51 -3.19 -7.12 -6.16
CA ILE A 51 -3.27 -5.67 -6.12
C ILE A 51 -3.19 -5.18 -7.55
N LEU A 52 -4.17 -4.39 -7.96
CA LEU A 52 -4.12 -3.70 -9.25
C LEU A 52 -3.66 -2.27 -9.00
N LEU A 53 -2.60 -1.88 -9.69
CA LEU A 53 -2.04 -0.55 -9.56
C LEU A 53 -2.30 0.21 -10.85
N SER A 54 -2.63 1.48 -10.73
CA SER A 54 -2.81 2.31 -11.91
C SER A 54 -2.40 3.73 -11.60
N ALA A 55 -2.03 4.44 -12.66
CA ALA A 55 -1.71 5.86 -12.56
C ALA A 55 -2.06 6.50 -13.87
N GLU A 56 -2.44 7.75 -13.80
CA GLU A 56 -2.83 8.51 -14.98
C GLU A 56 -2.30 9.92 -14.87
N GLY A 57 -1.75 10.42 -15.96
CA GLY A 57 -1.23 11.76 -16.02
C GLY A 57 -1.38 12.31 -17.42
N ASP A 58 -0.65 13.38 -17.69
CA ASP A 58 -0.79 14.10 -18.95
C ASP A 58 -0.39 13.26 -20.16
N TYR A 59 0.49 12.29 -19.96
CA TYR A 59 1.04 11.52 -21.05
C TYR A 59 0.41 10.15 -21.22
N GLY A 60 -0.62 9.85 -20.45
CA GLY A 60 -1.30 8.57 -20.58
C GLY A 60 -1.54 7.92 -19.24
N LYS A 61 -1.85 6.64 -19.30
CA LYS A 61 -2.12 5.90 -18.08
C LYS A 61 -1.46 4.53 -18.17
N GLY A 62 -1.11 4.00 -17.01
CA GLY A 62 -0.51 2.68 -16.92
C GLY A 62 -1.18 1.84 -15.86
N GLN A 63 -0.99 0.54 -15.96
CA GLN A 63 -1.62 -0.39 -15.06
C GLN A 63 -0.70 -1.58 -14.86
N GLU A 64 -0.63 -2.05 -13.60
CA GLU A 64 0.18 -3.21 -13.25
C GLU A 64 -0.64 -4.07 -12.31
N GLU A 65 -0.27 -5.34 -12.24
CA GLU A 65 -0.93 -6.27 -11.34
C GLU A 65 0.14 -7.03 -10.57
N VAL A 66 -0.05 -7.16 -9.25
CA VAL A 66 0.88 -7.87 -8.39
C VAL A 66 0.09 -8.89 -7.58
N PRO A 67 0.50 -10.16 -7.58
CA PRO A 67 -0.16 -11.14 -6.71
C PRO A 67 0.00 -10.77 -5.25
N ALA A 68 -1.06 -10.99 -4.48
CA ALA A 68 -1.04 -10.65 -3.06
C ALA A 68 -2.09 -11.46 -2.33
N GLN A 69 -1.89 -11.61 -1.02
CA GLN A 69 -2.91 -12.18 -0.17
C GLN A 69 -3.66 -11.03 0.48
N VAL A 70 -4.95 -10.97 0.26
CA VAL A 70 -5.79 -9.89 0.75
C VAL A 70 -6.86 -10.50 1.63
N GLU A 71 -6.89 -10.06 2.89
CA GLU A 71 -7.88 -10.52 3.87
C GLU A 71 -8.80 -9.37 4.20
N GLY A 72 -10.08 -9.55 3.90
CA GLY A 72 -11.07 -8.53 4.11
C GLY A 72 -11.76 -8.16 2.83
N PRO A 73 -12.72 -7.26 2.89
CA PRO A 73 -13.43 -6.81 1.69
C PRO A 73 -12.51 -6.01 0.78
N GLY A 74 -12.77 -6.05 -0.50
CA GLY A 74 -11.97 -5.28 -1.44
C GLY A 74 -11.98 -3.79 -1.12
N MET A 75 -10.92 -3.10 -1.54
CA MET A 75 -10.77 -1.70 -1.19
C MET A 75 -9.97 -0.98 -2.26
N ALA A 76 -10.43 0.19 -2.64
CA ALA A 76 -9.67 1.08 -3.52
C ALA A 76 -9.05 2.17 -2.66
N VAL A 77 -7.75 2.41 -2.87
CA VAL A 77 -7.03 3.40 -2.09
C VAL A 77 -6.01 4.08 -2.99
N ALA A 78 -5.75 5.35 -2.75
CA ALA A 78 -4.79 6.11 -3.54
C ALA A 78 -3.68 6.63 -2.64
N TYR A 79 -2.46 6.64 -3.16
CA TYR A 79 -1.29 7.09 -2.41
C TYR A 79 -0.45 8.03 -3.26
N ASN A 80 0.31 8.86 -2.57
CA ASN A 80 1.45 9.51 -3.20
C ASN A 80 2.53 8.46 -3.33
N ALA A 81 2.95 8.18 -4.57
CA ALA A 81 3.87 7.08 -4.84
C ALA A 81 5.19 7.25 -4.12
N ARG A 82 5.66 8.50 -3.97
CA ARG A 82 6.94 8.74 -3.31
C ARG A 82 6.90 8.33 -1.84
N TYR A 83 5.82 8.69 -1.15
CA TYR A 83 5.69 8.31 0.25
C TYR A 83 5.50 6.81 0.41
N LEU A 84 4.75 6.21 -0.51
CA LEU A 84 4.57 4.77 -0.46
C LEU A 84 5.90 4.05 -0.67
N LEU A 85 6.70 4.50 -1.63
CA LEU A 85 8.01 3.90 -1.87
C LEU A 85 8.95 4.08 -0.69
N GLU A 86 8.90 5.24 -0.03
CA GLU A 86 9.71 5.44 1.16
C GLU A 86 9.33 4.47 2.26
N ALA A 87 8.04 4.22 2.42
CA ALA A 87 7.59 3.28 3.44
C ALA A 87 7.97 1.85 3.10
N LEU A 88 8.02 1.51 1.82
CA LEU A 88 8.34 0.16 1.40
C LEU A 88 9.85 -0.09 1.32
N ALA A 89 10.66 0.95 1.23
CA ALA A 89 12.08 0.78 0.98
C ALA A 89 12.78 -0.12 2.01
N PRO A 90 12.56 0.04 3.31
CA PRO A 90 13.26 -0.82 4.28
C PRO A 90 12.59 -2.16 4.50
N VAL A 91 11.45 -2.40 3.88
CA VAL A 91 10.76 -3.68 4.01
C VAL A 91 11.49 -4.70 3.15
N GLY A 92 11.68 -5.91 3.68
CA GLY A 92 12.39 -6.93 2.95
C GLY A 92 11.54 -7.65 1.93
N ASP A 93 11.63 -8.98 1.96
CA ASP A 93 11.01 -9.78 0.92
C ASP A 93 9.50 -9.73 0.95
N ARG A 94 8.91 -9.55 2.11
CA ARG A 94 7.47 -9.57 2.25
C ARG A 94 7.00 -8.31 2.93
N ALA A 95 6.03 -7.67 2.32
CA ALA A 95 5.45 -6.45 2.86
C ALA A 95 4.05 -6.74 3.36
N HIS A 96 3.70 -6.09 4.46
CA HIS A 96 2.38 -6.20 5.05
C HIS A 96 1.77 -4.81 5.10
N ARG A 97 0.49 -4.75 4.87
CA ARG A 97 -0.25 -3.51 4.93
C ARG A 97 -1.58 -3.76 5.62
N GLY A 98 -1.95 -2.85 6.51
CA GLY A 98 -3.24 -2.94 7.16
C GLY A 98 -3.86 -1.58 7.31
N SER A 99 -5.18 -1.51 7.21
CA SER A 99 -5.91 -0.28 7.41
C SER A 99 -7.35 -0.61 7.74
N SER A 100 -8.06 0.40 8.28
CA SER A 100 -9.46 0.21 8.60
C SER A 100 -10.39 0.75 7.52
N GLY A 101 -9.89 1.55 6.58
CA GLY A 101 -10.72 2.05 5.50
C GLY A 101 -9.88 2.73 4.44
N PRO A 102 -10.52 3.13 3.33
CA PRO A 102 -9.76 3.68 2.19
C PRO A 102 -9.16 5.05 2.44
N THR A 103 -9.65 5.78 3.42
CA THR A 103 -9.08 7.08 3.76
C THR A 103 -8.36 7.07 5.10
N SER A 104 -8.33 5.93 5.77
CA SER A 104 -7.63 5.81 7.04
C SER A 104 -6.14 5.63 6.80
N PRO A 105 -5.30 6.05 7.74
CA PRO A 105 -3.87 5.80 7.61
C PRO A 105 -3.60 4.30 7.46
N SER A 106 -2.70 3.98 6.56
CA SER A 106 -2.28 2.60 6.33
C SER A 106 -0.99 2.35 7.08
N ARG A 107 -0.89 1.18 7.71
CA ARG A 107 0.34 0.77 8.37
C ARG A 107 1.06 -0.23 7.50
N ILE A 108 2.37 -0.05 7.37
CA ILE A 108 3.18 -0.89 6.51
C ILE A 108 4.35 -1.42 7.32
N TRP A 109 4.59 -2.73 7.23
CA TRP A 109 5.69 -3.34 7.95
C TRP A 109 6.18 -4.54 7.18
N GLY A 110 7.35 -5.06 7.57
CA GLY A 110 7.91 -6.25 6.95
C GLY A 110 7.84 -7.44 7.89
N ASP A 111 8.30 -8.58 7.39
CA ASP A 111 8.49 -9.74 8.24
C ASP A 111 9.59 -9.43 9.23
N GLY A 112 9.60 -10.16 10.32
CA GLY A 112 10.56 -9.87 11.36
C GLY A 112 10.03 -8.73 12.17
N GLU A 113 10.93 -8.02 12.83
CA GLU A 113 10.44 -7.07 13.78
C GLU A 113 10.87 -5.67 13.51
N GLY A 114 10.14 -4.80 14.12
CA GLY A 114 10.58 -3.46 14.36
C GLY A 114 10.14 -2.43 13.40
N TYR A 115 10.12 -2.69 12.13
CA TYR A 115 9.81 -1.60 11.23
C TYR A 115 8.32 -1.43 11.01
N ARG A 116 7.86 -0.20 11.17
CA ARG A 116 6.49 0.15 10.85
C ARG A 116 6.46 1.57 10.33
N ALA A 117 5.72 1.77 9.28
CA ALA A 117 5.53 3.09 8.70
C ALA A 117 4.05 3.34 8.56
N VAL A 118 3.67 4.60 8.58
CA VAL A 118 2.30 5.01 8.36
C VAL A 118 2.26 5.86 7.11
N VAL A 119 1.38 5.49 6.20
CA VAL A 119 1.19 6.26 4.97
C VAL A 119 -0.26 6.70 4.93
N VAL A 120 -0.46 8.00 4.75
CA VAL A 120 -1.80 8.56 4.69
C VAL A 120 -2.26 8.55 3.24
N PRO A 121 -3.41 7.95 2.94
CA PRO A 121 -3.91 7.94 1.57
C PRO A 121 -4.26 9.34 1.11
N LEU A 122 -4.20 9.52 -0.19
CA LEU A 122 -4.68 10.75 -0.80
C LEU A 122 -6.20 10.75 -0.79
N ARG A 123 -6.75 11.93 -0.68
CA ARG A 123 -8.19 12.08 -0.79
C ARG A 123 -8.59 12.13 -2.24
N VAL A 124 -9.74 11.60 -2.50
CA VAL A 124 -10.27 11.58 -3.86
C VAL A 124 -11.16 12.79 -4.07
#